data_4fc7f1803fbe5545d9a055842a6b24a9
#
_entry.id   4fc7f1803fbe5545d9a055842a6b24a9
#
_cell.length_a   1.000
_cell.length_b   1.000
_cell.length_c   1.000
_cell.angle_alpha   90.00
_cell.angle_beta   90.00
_cell.angle_gamma   90.00
#
_symmetry.space_group_name_H-M   'P 1'
#
loop_
_entity.id
_entity.type
_entity.pdbx_description
1 polymer ?
#
loop_
_entity_poly.entity_id
_entity_poly.type
_entity_poly.pdbx_seq_one_letter_code
_entity_poly.pdbx_strand_id
1 'polypeptide(L)'
;SIATHTTISAPFVDGAKEEDIQIQVPVEEKWILDDRCLPTCETRSLDGYDMQYKNGTTCPVKRVVDNDMYTGGKLTFRGRPFRGVLMTDSASGKGIGYEVSDAYRFWILWNDRGEKHYFCPEPMTAMIDAPNLKLPAEKTGYCELVPGENFHVAQHFFTIV
;
A
#
# COMPACT_ATOMS: atom_id res chain seq x y z
N SER A 1 -2.81 0.56 -16.35
CA SER A 1 -2.37 0.71 -14.95
C SER A 1 -0.87 0.53 -14.86
N ILE A 2 -0.24 1.28 -13.97
CA ILE A 2 1.13 1.05 -13.52
C ILE A 2 1.05 0.58 -12.08
N ALA A 3 1.68 -0.55 -11.79
CA ALA A 3 1.78 -1.12 -10.44
C ALA A 3 3.23 -1.54 -10.19
N THR A 4 3.64 -1.54 -8.95
CA THR A 4 4.97 -1.99 -8.54
C THR A 4 4.82 -2.99 -7.40
N HIS A 5 5.34 -4.20 -7.59
CA HIS A 5 5.37 -5.23 -6.56
C HIS A 5 6.56 -5.00 -5.62
N THR A 6 6.41 -3.96 -4.80
CA THR A 6 7.44 -3.56 -3.85
C THR A 6 7.52 -4.58 -2.71
N THR A 7 8.70 -5.08 -2.42
CA THR A 7 8.94 -6.06 -1.36
C THR A 7 9.97 -5.51 -0.38
N ILE A 8 9.62 -5.41 0.90
CA ILE A 8 10.48 -4.89 1.95
C ILE A 8 10.65 -5.98 3.02
N SER A 9 11.89 -6.32 3.35
CA SER A 9 12.17 -7.26 4.45
C SER A 9 11.63 -6.74 5.77
N ALA A 10 11.10 -7.64 6.60
CA ALA A 10 10.63 -7.31 7.94
C ALA A 10 11.05 -8.45 8.90
N PRO A 11 12.11 -8.25 9.68
CA PRO A 11 12.84 -6.99 9.92
C PRO A 11 13.79 -6.59 8.77
N PHE A 12 14.11 -5.30 8.71
CA PHE A 12 15.06 -4.68 7.75
C PHE A 12 16.31 -4.11 8.44
N VAL A 13 16.39 -4.22 9.76
CA VAL A 13 17.53 -3.80 10.59
C VAL A 13 18.18 -5.06 11.15
N ASP A 14 19.50 -5.15 11.05
CA ASP A 14 20.27 -6.28 11.59
C ASP A 14 20.04 -6.42 13.10
N GLY A 15 19.67 -7.63 13.52
CA GLY A 15 19.38 -7.96 14.91
C GLY A 15 18.03 -7.44 15.45
N ALA A 16 17.23 -6.77 14.62
CA ALA A 16 15.89 -6.37 15.00
C ALA A 16 14.93 -7.58 15.06
N LYS A 17 13.88 -7.44 15.86
CA LYS A 17 12.83 -8.45 15.98
C LYS A 17 11.63 -8.05 15.15
N GLU A 18 10.89 -9.04 14.66
CA GLU A 18 9.69 -8.81 13.87
C GLU A 18 8.63 -7.99 14.63
N GLU A 19 8.48 -8.26 15.93
CA GLU A 19 7.52 -7.55 16.77
C GLU A 19 7.81 -6.06 16.95
N ASP A 20 9.04 -5.63 16.68
CA ASP A 20 9.43 -4.23 16.74
C ASP A 20 9.15 -3.48 15.44
N ILE A 21 8.88 -4.21 14.36
CA ILE A 21 8.57 -3.61 13.06
C ILE A 21 7.11 -3.19 13.00
N GLN A 22 6.90 -1.92 12.68
CA GLN A 22 5.59 -1.32 12.48
C GLN A 22 5.48 -0.78 11.07
N ILE A 23 4.30 -0.90 10.48
CA ILE A 23 4.02 -0.36 9.16
C ILE A 23 2.82 0.57 9.21
N GLN A 24 2.96 1.71 8.54
CA GLN A 24 1.87 2.65 8.32
C GLN A 24 1.61 2.79 6.82
N VAL A 25 0.36 2.53 6.42
CA VAL A 25 -0.12 2.62 5.04
C VAL A 25 -1.32 3.55 5.01
N PRO A 26 -1.40 4.51 4.06
CA PRO A 26 -2.52 5.47 4.00
C PRO A 26 -3.80 4.84 3.43
N VAL A 27 -4.34 3.84 4.09
CA VAL A 27 -5.57 3.16 3.67
C VAL A 27 -6.82 3.96 4.06
N GLU A 28 -7.83 4.01 3.17
CA GLU A 28 -9.10 4.72 3.42
C GLU A 28 -10.31 3.79 3.36
N GLU A 29 -10.48 3.03 2.29
CA GLU A 29 -11.54 2.04 2.11
C GLU A 29 -10.92 0.72 1.68
N LYS A 30 -11.51 -0.40 2.10
CA LYS A 30 -11.14 -1.73 1.61
C LYS A 30 -12.08 -2.17 0.51
N TRP A 31 -11.52 -2.56 -0.64
CA TRP A 31 -12.27 -3.13 -1.75
C TRP A 31 -12.53 -4.62 -1.51
N ILE A 32 -13.74 -5.07 -1.84
CA ILE A 32 -14.11 -6.48 -1.80
C ILE A 32 -13.67 -7.12 -3.11
N LEU A 33 -12.87 -8.18 -3.00
CA LEU A 33 -12.41 -8.97 -4.13
C LEU A 33 -13.14 -10.31 -4.19
N ASP A 34 -13.34 -10.83 -5.38
CA ASP A 34 -13.86 -12.19 -5.61
C ASP A 34 -12.75 -13.26 -5.43
N ASP A 35 -13.07 -14.53 -5.59
CA ASP A 35 -12.15 -15.66 -5.44
C ASP A 35 -10.98 -15.64 -6.46
N ARG A 36 -11.04 -14.79 -7.48
CA ARG A 36 -9.98 -14.56 -8.46
C ARG A 36 -9.18 -13.29 -8.18
N CYS A 37 -9.37 -12.70 -7.01
CA CYS A 37 -8.79 -11.42 -6.62
C CYS A 37 -9.20 -10.24 -7.54
N LEU A 38 -10.39 -10.29 -8.15
CA LEU A 38 -10.93 -9.19 -8.94
C LEU A 38 -11.91 -8.37 -8.11
N PRO A 39 -11.91 -7.02 -8.25
CA PRO A 39 -12.84 -6.16 -7.53
C PRO A 39 -14.31 -6.44 -7.89
N THR A 40 -15.15 -6.60 -6.88
CA THR A 40 -16.60 -6.77 -7.04
C THR A 40 -17.33 -5.45 -7.28
N CYS A 41 -16.64 -4.33 -7.30
CA CYS A 41 -17.16 -2.96 -7.29
C CYS A 41 -17.77 -2.52 -5.93
N GLU A 42 -17.65 -3.32 -4.91
CA GLU A 42 -18.10 -3.01 -3.56
C GLU A 42 -16.92 -2.67 -2.64
N THR A 43 -17.17 -1.81 -1.67
CA THR A 43 -16.22 -1.47 -0.61
C THR A 43 -16.81 -1.74 0.77
N ARG A 44 -15.96 -1.83 1.76
CA ARG A 44 -16.32 -1.78 3.17
C ARG A 44 -15.48 -0.76 3.93
N SER A 45 -16.01 -0.28 5.03
CA SER A 45 -15.25 0.52 5.98
C SER A 45 -14.08 -0.29 6.55
N LEU A 46 -13.03 0.42 6.95
CA LEU A 46 -11.88 -0.20 7.61
C LEU A 46 -12.32 -0.82 8.94
N ASP A 47 -11.93 -2.07 9.18
CA ASP A 47 -12.10 -2.70 10.49
C ASP A 47 -10.97 -2.33 11.47
N GLY A 48 -11.03 -2.88 12.68
CA GLY A 48 -10.03 -2.57 13.69
C GLY A 48 -8.60 -2.95 13.30
N TYR A 49 -8.41 -3.95 12.44
CA TYR A 49 -7.10 -4.34 11.96
C TYR A 49 -6.63 -3.46 10.81
N ASP A 50 -7.50 -3.14 9.87
CA ASP A 50 -7.19 -2.20 8.79
C ASP A 50 -6.76 -0.83 9.35
N MET A 51 -7.40 -0.41 10.45
CA MET A 51 -7.05 0.82 11.18
C MET A 51 -5.64 0.77 11.78
N GLN A 52 -5.10 -0.41 12.10
CA GLN A 52 -3.71 -0.53 12.57
C GLN A 52 -2.71 -0.15 11.46
N TYR A 53 -2.99 -0.47 10.19
CA TYR A 53 -2.20 0.03 9.08
C TYR A 53 -2.23 1.55 9.00
N LYS A 54 -3.42 2.14 9.09
CA LYS A 54 -3.59 3.61 9.04
C LYS A 54 -2.84 4.30 10.17
N ASN A 55 -2.84 3.71 11.35
CA ASN A 55 -2.24 4.26 12.56
C ASN A 55 -0.76 3.89 12.76
N GLY A 56 -0.21 2.98 11.96
CA GLY A 56 1.18 2.53 12.10
C GLY A 56 1.43 1.70 13.37
N THR A 57 0.47 0.87 13.78
CA THR A 57 0.55 0.08 15.01
C THR A 57 0.59 -1.41 14.76
N THR A 58 0.72 -1.86 13.52
CA THR A 58 0.76 -3.29 13.19
C THR A 58 2.13 -3.75 12.72
N CYS A 59 2.53 -4.95 13.18
CA CYS A 59 3.65 -5.66 12.60
C CYS A 59 3.21 -6.27 11.26
N PRO A 60 3.93 -5.99 10.17
CA PRO A 60 3.52 -6.38 8.82
C PRO A 60 3.50 -7.89 8.56
N VAL A 61 4.19 -8.69 9.39
CA VAL A 61 4.33 -10.14 9.19
C VAL A 61 3.49 -10.98 10.16
N LYS A 62 2.79 -10.38 11.09
CA LYS A 62 2.00 -11.13 12.11
C LYS A 62 0.64 -11.63 11.65
N ARG A 63 0.13 -11.14 10.54
CA ARG A 63 -1.14 -11.56 9.96
C ARG A 63 -0.94 -11.99 8.53
N VAL A 64 -1.67 -13.01 8.10
CA VAL A 64 -1.81 -13.31 6.68
C VAL A 64 -2.51 -12.15 5.99
N VAL A 65 -1.83 -11.57 5.00
CA VAL A 65 -2.37 -10.54 4.12
C VAL A 65 -2.23 -11.05 2.70
N ASP A 66 -3.38 -11.28 2.06
CA ASP A 66 -3.43 -11.91 0.75
C ASP A 66 -4.21 -11.05 -0.24
N ASN A 67 -3.49 -10.18 -0.93
CA ASN A 67 -4.03 -9.26 -1.93
C ASN A 67 -5.11 -8.31 -1.40
N ASP A 68 -4.98 -7.88 -0.16
CA ASP A 68 -5.89 -6.89 0.42
C ASP A 68 -5.82 -5.57 -0.33
N MET A 69 -6.89 -5.16 -1.00
CA MET A 69 -6.94 -3.96 -1.83
C MET A 69 -7.60 -2.78 -1.13
N TYR A 70 -6.96 -1.62 -1.18
CA TYR A 70 -7.44 -0.38 -0.53
C TYR A 70 -7.38 0.82 -1.47
N THR A 71 -8.31 1.76 -1.29
CA THR A 71 -8.13 3.14 -1.74
C THR A 71 -7.04 3.79 -0.88
N GLY A 72 -6.12 4.49 -1.52
CA GLY A 72 -4.99 5.16 -0.87
C GLY A 72 -5.27 6.63 -0.58
N GLY A 73 -5.03 7.03 0.66
CA GLY A 73 -5.06 8.42 1.12
C GLY A 73 -3.68 9.06 1.24
N LYS A 74 -3.54 9.92 2.24
CA LYS A 74 -2.28 10.54 2.65
C LYS A 74 -2.10 10.41 4.17
N LEU A 75 -0.84 10.26 4.57
CA LEU A 75 -0.39 10.37 5.96
C LEU A 75 0.14 11.77 6.21
N THR A 76 0.50 12.04 7.46
CA THR A 76 1.36 13.18 7.80
C THR A 76 2.73 12.66 8.21
N PHE A 77 3.77 13.08 7.51
CA PHE A 77 5.14 12.75 7.85
C PHE A 77 5.99 14.02 7.98
N ARG A 78 6.63 14.22 9.14
CA ARG A 78 7.43 15.42 9.45
C ARG A 78 6.66 16.73 9.15
N GLY A 79 5.37 16.75 9.50
CA GLY A 79 4.51 17.94 9.35
C GLY A 79 4.02 18.22 7.92
N ARG A 80 4.24 17.31 6.96
CA ARG A 80 3.79 17.46 5.57
C ARG A 80 2.90 16.30 5.14
N PRO A 81 1.91 16.56 4.26
CA PRO A 81 1.17 15.48 3.61
C PRO A 81 2.14 14.53 2.88
N PHE A 82 1.95 13.24 3.09
CA PHE A 82 2.80 12.19 2.57
C PHE A 82 1.93 11.08 1.97
N ARG A 83 2.11 10.80 0.69
CA ARG A 83 1.49 9.65 0.03
C ARG A 83 2.51 8.53 -0.07
N GLY A 84 2.37 7.52 0.74
CA GLY A 84 3.35 6.45 0.77
C GLY A 84 3.27 5.62 2.05
N VAL A 85 4.21 4.71 2.20
CA VAL A 85 4.30 3.77 3.31
C VAL A 85 5.49 4.13 4.18
N LEU A 86 5.31 4.06 5.49
CA LEU A 86 6.37 4.15 6.48
C LEU A 86 6.50 2.79 7.17
N MET A 87 7.69 2.24 7.17
CA MET A 87 8.03 1.04 7.95
C MET A 87 9.12 1.42 8.93
N THR A 88 8.89 1.22 10.22
CA THR A 88 9.81 1.61 11.29
C THR A 88 10.10 0.45 12.23
N ASP A 89 11.32 0.39 12.71
CA ASP A 89 11.71 -0.44 13.84
C ASP A 89 11.59 0.40 15.11
N SER A 90 10.64 0.07 15.96
CA SER A 90 10.32 0.81 17.17
C SER A 90 11.43 0.78 18.23
N ALA A 91 12.28 -0.25 18.19
CA ALA A 91 13.39 -0.40 19.13
C ALA A 91 14.57 0.53 18.80
N SER A 92 14.90 0.70 17.53
CA SER A 92 16.03 1.54 17.09
C SER A 92 15.61 2.93 16.59
N GLY A 93 14.34 3.14 16.28
CA GLY A 93 13.82 4.34 15.63
C GLY A 93 14.14 4.45 14.14
N LYS A 94 14.87 3.48 13.58
CA LYS A 94 15.21 3.46 12.15
C LYS A 94 14.00 3.08 11.31
N GLY A 95 13.98 3.54 10.06
CA GLY A 95 12.87 3.21 9.17
C GLY A 95 13.19 3.36 7.70
N ILE A 96 12.21 2.92 6.92
CA ILE A 96 12.15 3.07 5.47
C ILE A 96 10.88 3.83 5.13
N GLY A 97 10.99 4.89 4.34
CA GLY A 97 9.86 5.56 3.71
C GLY A 97 9.80 5.20 2.23
N TYR A 98 8.61 4.91 1.76
CA TYR A 98 8.33 4.65 0.35
C TYR A 98 7.25 5.62 -0.11
N GLU A 99 7.68 6.72 -0.72
CA GLU A 99 6.82 7.78 -1.24
C GLU A 99 6.45 7.52 -2.69
N VAL A 100 5.21 7.81 -3.04
CA VAL A 100 4.70 7.70 -4.40
C VAL A 100 3.96 8.97 -4.81
N SER A 101 3.96 9.28 -6.11
CA SER A 101 3.22 10.43 -6.64
C SER A 101 1.71 10.26 -6.49
N ASP A 102 0.95 11.36 -6.58
CA ASP A 102 -0.51 11.36 -6.46
C ASP A 102 -1.23 10.55 -7.56
N ALA A 103 -0.52 10.13 -8.60
CA ALA A 103 -1.03 9.21 -9.62
C ALA A 103 -1.33 7.82 -9.06
N TYR A 104 -0.64 7.40 -8.00
CA TYR A 104 -0.92 6.13 -7.34
C TYR A 104 -2.08 6.30 -6.36
N ARG A 105 -3.19 5.64 -6.65
CA ARG A 105 -4.46 5.84 -5.96
C ARG A 105 -4.87 4.67 -5.08
N PHE A 106 -4.26 3.50 -5.31
CA PHE A 106 -4.63 2.25 -4.63
C PHE A 106 -3.39 1.58 -4.06
N TRP A 107 -3.62 0.74 -3.07
CA TRP A 107 -2.63 -0.15 -2.48
C TRP A 107 -3.14 -1.58 -2.52
N ILE A 108 -2.31 -2.52 -2.96
CA ILE A 108 -2.43 -3.93 -2.65
C ILE A 108 -1.45 -4.23 -1.53
N LEU A 109 -1.91 -4.94 -0.52
CA LEU A 109 -1.06 -5.41 0.57
C LEU A 109 -0.98 -6.92 0.52
N TRP A 110 0.25 -7.45 0.59
CA TRP A 110 0.52 -8.87 0.53
C TRP A 110 1.77 -9.24 1.34
N ASN A 111 1.84 -10.48 1.90
CA ASN A 111 3.00 -10.93 2.67
C ASN A 111 3.27 -12.43 2.59
N ASP A 112 2.78 -13.11 1.56
CA ASP A 112 2.94 -14.55 1.37
C ASP A 112 2.62 -15.36 2.65
N ARG A 113 1.45 -15.10 3.23
CA ARG A 113 0.96 -15.71 4.48
C ARG A 113 1.77 -15.35 5.74
N GLY A 114 2.68 -14.40 5.65
CA GLY A 114 3.52 -13.98 6.79
C GLY A 114 4.63 -14.97 7.14
N GLU A 115 4.96 -15.91 6.25
CA GLU A 115 5.94 -16.98 6.53
C GLU A 115 7.37 -16.64 6.12
N LYS A 116 7.55 -15.59 5.31
CA LYS A 116 8.84 -15.30 4.64
C LYS A 116 9.51 -13.99 5.05
N HIS A 117 9.05 -13.39 6.15
CA HIS A 117 9.69 -12.21 6.73
C HIS A 117 9.82 -11.03 5.76
N TYR A 118 8.77 -10.76 4.98
CA TYR A 118 8.65 -9.56 4.17
C TYR A 118 7.21 -9.06 4.08
N PHE A 119 7.07 -7.84 3.63
CA PHE A 119 5.78 -7.20 3.37
C PHE A 119 5.81 -6.47 2.03
N CYS A 120 4.75 -6.61 1.26
CA CYS A 120 4.61 -6.00 -0.05
C CYS A 120 3.51 -4.93 -0.03
N PRO A 121 3.86 -3.66 0.15
CA PRO A 121 2.96 -2.55 -0.13
C PRO A 121 3.08 -2.18 -1.62
N GLU A 122 2.06 -2.51 -2.39
CA GLU A 122 2.07 -2.40 -3.83
C GLU A 122 1.18 -1.24 -4.29
N PRO A 123 1.77 -0.09 -4.68
CA PRO A 123 0.99 1.02 -5.18
C PRO A 123 0.52 0.76 -6.61
N MET A 124 -0.72 1.17 -6.90
CA MET A 124 -1.33 1.06 -8.22
C MET A 124 -1.94 2.39 -8.66
N THR A 125 -1.80 2.73 -9.92
CA THR A 125 -2.42 3.93 -10.50
C THR A 125 -3.91 3.72 -10.81
N ALA A 126 -4.31 2.49 -11.14
CA ALA A 126 -5.69 2.11 -11.38
C ALA A 126 -5.97 0.75 -10.73
N MET A 127 -7.24 0.48 -10.48
CA MET A 127 -7.71 -0.79 -9.93
C MET A 127 -7.34 -1.97 -10.84
N ILE A 128 -7.27 -3.15 -10.25
CA ILE A 128 -7.22 -4.40 -11.00
C ILE A 128 -8.44 -4.45 -11.92
N ASP A 129 -8.24 -4.85 -13.17
CA ASP A 129 -9.29 -4.98 -14.20
C ASP A 129 -10.11 -3.69 -14.45
N ALA A 130 -9.55 -2.53 -14.18
CA ALA A 130 -10.22 -1.23 -14.26
C ALA A 130 -11.06 -1.01 -15.55
N PRO A 131 -10.62 -1.43 -16.77
CA PRO A 131 -11.40 -1.24 -17.99
C PRO A 131 -12.73 -1.98 -18.01
N ASN A 132 -12.85 -3.08 -17.28
CA ASN A 132 -14.04 -3.95 -17.29
C ASN A 132 -14.97 -3.72 -16.08
N LEU A 133 -14.53 -2.90 -15.11
CA LEU A 133 -15.35 -2.61 -13.93
C LEU A 133 -16.52 -1.68 -14.29
N LYS A 134 -17.70 -1.96 -13.72
CA LYS A 134 -18.90 -1.11 -13.87
C LYS A 134 -18.85 0.11 -12.95
N LEU A 135 -17.72 0.81 -12.95
CA LEU A 135 -17.48 2.01 -12.18
C LEU A 135 -16.90 3.10 -13.08
N PRO A 136 -17.14 4.37 -12.79
CA PRO A 136 -16.57 5.47 -13.56
C PRO A 136 -15.04 5.51 -13.45
N ALA A 137 -14.37 6.01 -14.49
CA ALA A 137 -12.92 6.09 -14.56
C ALA A 137 -12.29 6.86 -13.38
N GLU A 138 -12.99 7.87 -12.88
CA GLU A 138 -12.58 8.64 -11.70
C GLU A 138 -12.51 7.79 -10.44
N LYS A 139 -13.31 6.72 -10.35
CA LYS A 139 -13.25 5.77 -9.24
C LYS A 139 -12.19 4.70 -9.45
N THR A 140 -12.09 4.17 -10.66
CA THR A 140 -11.18 3.05 -10.96
C THR A 140 -9.74 3.50 -11.24
N GLY A 141 -9.52 4.80 -11.49
CA GLY A 141 -8.23 5.30 -11.95
C GLY A 141 -7.92 4.93 -13.41
N TYR A 142 -8.88 4.37 -14.15
CA TYR A 142 -8.70 4.05 -15.56
C TYR A 142 -8.35 5.31 -16.35
N CYS A 143 -7.33 5.22 -17.17
CA CYS A 143 -6.85 6.31 -18.02
C CYS A 143 -6.43 5.75 -19.37
N GLU A 144 -6.87 6.38 -20.43
CA GLU A 144 -6.44 6.13 -21.80
C GLU A 144 -5.52 7.26 -22.25
N LEU A 145 -4.49 6.91 -23.01
CA LEU A 145 -3.59 7.86 -23.63
C LEU A 145 -3.73 7.80 -25.14
N VAL A 146 -3.93 8.94 -25.77
CA VAL A 146 -3.87 9.03 -27.21
C VAL A 146 -2.43 9.19 -27.70
N PRO A 147 -2.12 8.90 -28.96
CA PRO A 147 -0.76 9.08 -29.49
C PRO A 147 -0.21 10.48 -29.23
N GLY A 148 0.97 10.55 -28.60
CA GLY A 148 1.64 11.80 -28.21
C GLY A 148 1.40 12.24 -26.76
N GLU A 149 0.46 11.65 -26.06
CA GLU A 149 0.27 11.90 -24.61
C GLU A 149 1.26 11.09 -23.75
N ASN A 150 1.56 11.63 -22.58
CA ASN A 150 2.45 11.01 -21.60
C ASN A 150 1.74 10.92 -20.25
N PHE A 151 2.00 9.84 -19.53
CA PHE A 151 1.57 9.64 -18.15
C PHE A 151 2.82 9.46 -17.27
N HIS A 152 2.97 10.30 -16.27
CA HIS A 152 4.15 10.32 -15.41
C HIS A 152 3.81 9.82 -14.00
N VAL A 153 4.66 8.95 -13.48
CA VAL A 153 4.64 8.48 -12.09
C VAL A 153 6.02 8.66 -11.48
N ALA A 154 6.06 8.84 -10.17
CA ALA A 154 7.31 8.89 -9.42
C ALA A 154 7.20 8.03 -8.16
N GLN A 155 8.32 7.41 -7.80
CA GLN A 155 8.48 6.63 -6.58
C GLN A 155 9.83 7.01 -5.96
N HIS A 156 9.86 7.12 -4.64
CA HIS A 156 11.05 7.52 -3.91
C HIS A 156 11.17 6.70 -2.63
N PHE A 157 12.30 6.03 -2.47
CA PHE A 157 12.68 5.36 -1.22
C PHE A 157 13.66 6.24 -0.45
N PHE A 158 13.48 6.31 0.85
CA PHE A 158 14.38 7.02 1.74
C PHE A 158 14.49 6.33 3.10
N THR A 159 15.59 6.59 3.81
CA THR A 159 15.80 6.08 5.15
C THR A 159 15.30 7.09 6.18
N ILE A 160 14.80 6.56 7.30
CA ILE A 160 14.45 7.32 8.50
C ILE A 160 15.51 6.97 9.54
N VAL A 161 16.17 8.00 10.05
CA VAL A 161 17.22 7.91 11.07
C VAL A 161 16.93 8.88 12.20
#